data_4a16d9980a8a78db5e9647827a62d708
#
_entry.id   4a16d9980a8a78db5e9647827a62d708
#
_cell.length_a   1.000
_cell.length_b   1.000
_cell.length_c   1.000
_cell.angle_alpha   90.00
_cell.angle_beta   90.00
_cell.angle_gamma   90.00
#
_symmetry.space_group_name_H-M   'P 1'
#
loop_
_entity.id
_entity.type
_entity.pdbx_description
1 polymer ?
#
loop_
_entity_poly.entity_id
_entity_poly.type
_entity_poly.pdbx_seq_one_letter_code
_entity_poly.pdbx_strand_id
1 'polypeptide(L)'
;MKRLIAASLLLLGLAGCGGSAQPYSTDFFAMDTFMSVKVLSKDGESLAQQCESEINSLESVLSRTREDTDIAKLNAADGAEVTLSDEGAKLLSLALDLSAATSGAYDPTVAPLTDLWGIGTDHQKVPSQSEIDAALQTVGTAHVHENGDAFTLDPGSKIDLGGIAKGYAADLCADILKSADADGLLVLGGNIYAVGTNEGKDWNIGIADPDDSADTIAAVAVHDLSVVTSGDYERYFEQDGVRYHHIFDPKTGYPATSGLRSVTVIDANSTRADALTTALFVMGADKGRAYCEENGIAAVFVTADKQVFTTSRIADVCTFTFTGEDKGYTYAQ
;
A
#
# COMPACT_ATOMS: atom_id res chain seq x y z
N MET A 1 -0.53 25.96 -17.82
CA MET A 1 -1.22 26.92 -16.90
C MET A 1 -1.92 26.09 -15.83
N LYS A 2 -1.26 25.98 -14.65
CA LYS A 2 -1.75 25.18 -13.51
C LYS A 2 -2.96 25.89 -12.90
N ARG A 3 -4.13 25.26 -12.89
CA ARG A 3 -5.30 25.76 -12.14
C ARG A 3 -5.26 25.13 -10.74
N LEU A 4 -4.89 25.93 -9.75
CA LEU A 4 -5.12 25.64 -8.34
C LEU A 4 -6.63 25.80 -8.06
N ILE A 5 -7.28 24.72 -7.65
CA ILE A 5 -8.64 24.77 -7.10
C ILE A 5 -8.46 24.82 -5.57
N ALA A 6 -8.68 26.01 -5.01
CA ALA A 6 -8.80 26.19 -3.56
C ALA A 6 -10.24 25.85 -3.16
N ALA A 7 -10.42 24.75 -2.42
CA ALA A 7 -11.70 24.44 -1.77
C ALA A 7 -11.74 25.17 -0.41
N SER A 8 -12.55 26.22 -0.34
CA SER A 8 -12.84 26.94 0.90
C SER A 8 -13.92 26.20 1.68
N LEU A 9 -13.58 25.56 2.80
CA LEU A 9 -14.55 25.04 3.75
C LEU A 9 -15.04 26.18 4.65
N LEU A 10 -16.35 26.47 4.60
CA LEU A 10 -17.04 27.37 5.52
C LEU A 10 -17.30 26.63 6.84
N LEU A 11 -16.69 27.06 7.91
CA LEU A 11 -17.00 26.64 9.29
C LEU A 11 -18.25 27.39 9.77
N LEU A 12 -19.38 26.69 9.90
CA LEU A 12 -20.53 27.15 10.68
C LEU A 12 -20.43 26.57 12.10
N GLY A 13 -20.06 27.40 13.05
CA GLY A 13 -20.08 27.07 14.46
C GLY A 13 -21.50 26.94 14.98
N LEU A 14 -21.87 25.79 15.52
CA LEU A 14 -23.01 25.60 16.40
C LEU A 14 -22.49 25.16 17.77
N ALA A 15 -22.56 26.06 18.73
CA ALA A 15 -22.31 25.76 20.14
C ALA A 15 -23.45 24.89 20.69
N GLY A 16 -23.20 23.59 20.85
CA GLY A 16 -24.06 22.66 21.57
C GLY A 16 -23.29 22.11 22.77
N CYS A 17 -23.76 22.41 23.96
CA CYS A 17 -23.28 21.83 25.22
C CYS A 17 -23.64 20.35 25.32
N GLY A 18 -22.68 19.50 25.04
CA GLY A 18 -22.68 18.05 25.27
C GLY A 18 -21.36 17.59 24.74
N GLY A 19 -20.38 17.25 25.64
CA GLY A 19 -18.97 17.10 25.28
C GLY A 19 -18.68 15.86 24.45
N SER A 20 -19.10 15.81 23.20
CA SER A 20 -18.50 14.96 22.17
C SER A 20 -17.15 15.57 21.80
N ALA A 21 -16.10 14.77 21.82
CA ALA A 21 -14.79 15.17 21.31
C ALA A 21 -14.94 15.68 19.88
N GLN A 22 -14.42 16.89 19.61
CA GLN A 22 -14.42 17.38 18.22
C GLN A 22 -13.41 16.56 17.42
N PRO A 23 -13.79 16.08 16.22
CA PRO A 23 -12.86 15.39 15.36
C PRO A 23 -11.68 16.30 15.01
N TYR A 24 -10.46 15.78 15.10
CA TYR A 24 -9.27 16.44 14.59
C TYR A 24 -8.79 15.72 13.33
N SER A 25 -8.37 16.46 12.33
CA SER A 25 -7.80 15.89 11.09
C SER A 25 -6.59 16.71 10.67
N THR A 26 -5.53 16.03 10.27
CA THR A 26 -4.34 16.63 9.65
C THR A 26 -4.02 15.94 8.34
N ASP A 27 -3.55 16.74 7.37
CA ASP A 27 -3.10 16.26 6.07
C ASP A 27 -1.63 16.64 5.90
N PHE A 28 -0.80 15.71 5.44
CA PHE A 28 0.63 15.91 5.23
C PHE A 28 1.13 15.05 4.07
N PHE A 29 2.39 15.24 3.67
CA PHE A 29 3.04 14.46 2.62
C PHE A 29 4.21 13.68 3.21
N ALA A 30 4.18 12.35 3.09
CA ALA A 30 5.24 11.45 3.50
C ALA A 30 5.24 10.19 2.62
N MET A 31 6.35 9.47 2.55
CA MET A 31 6.51 8.23 1.77
C MET A 31 5.98 8.36 0.33
N ASP A 32 6.29 9.50 -0.33
CA ASP A 32 5.88 9.84 -1.70
C ASP A 32 4.37 9.86 -1.95
N THR A 33 3.55 10.12 -0.91
CA THR A 33 2.09 10.21 -1.06
C THR A 33 1.47 11.23 -0.11
N PHE A 34 0.26 11.68 -0.42
CA PHE A 34 -0.57 12.45 0.51
C PHE A 34 -1.19 11.51 1.54
N MET A 35 -1.14 11.91 2.79
CA MET A 35 -1.67 11.18 3.93
C MET A 35 -2.62 12.05 4.73
N SER A 36 -3.62 11.42 5.32
CA SER A 36 -4.57 12.07 6.23
C SER A 36 -4.77 11.22 7.48
N VAL A 37 -4.75 11.85 8.64
CA VAL A 37 -5.03 11.22 9.94
C VAL A 37 -6.20 11.94 10.57
N LYS A 38 -7.32 11.24 10.76
CA LYS A 38 -8.51 11.73 11.47
C LYS A 38 -8.65 10.98 12.78
N VAL A 39 -8.79 11.72 13.88
CA VAL A 39 -8.93 11.16 15.23
C VAL A 39 -10.18 11.70 15.92
N LEU A 40 -10.99 10.82 16.46
CA LEU A 40 -12.23 11.13 17.19
C LEU A 40 -11.96 11.05 18.71
N SER A 41 -11.12 11.95 19.23
CA SER A 41 -10.73 12.00 20.64
C SER A 41 -10.52 13.44 21.09
N LYS A 42 -10.59 13.69 22.40
CA LYS A 42 -10.24 14.99 23.00
C LYS A 42 -8.77 15.33 22.78
N ASP A 43 -7.92 14.31 22.73
CA ASP A 43 -6.49 14.43 22.51
C ASP A 43 -6.13 14.25 21.02
N GLY A 44 -7.12 14.44 20.14
CA GLY A 44 -7.02 14.14 18.70
C GLY A 44 -5.85 14.83 18.01
N GLU A 45 -5.56 16.09 18.33
CA GLU A 45 -4.41 16.81 17.76
C GLU A 45 -3.09 16.16 18.15
N SER A 46 -2.90 15.85 19.44
CA SER A 46 -1.67 15.21 19.94
C SER A 46 -1.46 13.83 19.35
N LEU A 47 -2.52 13.02 19.24
CA LEU A 47 -2.46 11.68 18.68
C LEU A 47 -2.16 11.72 17.17
N ALA A 48 -2.78 12.62 16.44
CA ALA A 48 -2.51 12.80 15.01
C ALA A 48 -1.06 13.25 14.76
N GLN A 49 -0.52 14.15 15.59
CA GLN A 49 0.89 14.56 15.54
C GLN A 49 1.85 13.40 15.89
N GLN A 50 1.48 12.52 16.81
CA GLN A 50 2.26 11.31 17.11
C GLN A 50 2.31 10.37 15.88
N CYS A 51 1.17 10.13 15.23
CA CYS A 51 1.13 9.34 14.00
C CYS A 51 1.99 9.96 12.89
N GLU A 52 1.89 11.27 12.65
CA GLU A 52 2.72 11.97 11.66
C GLU A 52 4.22 11.85 11.99
N SER A 53 4.58 12.02 13.26
CA SER A 53 5.97 11.86 13.72
C SER A 53 6.49 10.44 13.51
N GLU A 54 5.68 9.42 13.81
CA GLU A 54 6.02 8.02 13.61
C GLU A 54 6.24 7.69 12.12
N ILE A 55 5.34 8.14 11.25
CA ILE A 55 5.46 7.96 9.79
C ILE A 55 6.74 8.62 9.26
N ASN A 56 7.05 9.85 9.69
CA ASN A 56 8.27 10.54 9.28
C ASN A 56 9.54 9.84 9.82
N SER A 57 9.47 9.27 11.04
CA SER A 57 10.56 8.46 11.61
C SER A 57 10.81 7.23 10.76
N LEU A 58 9.75 6.48 10.40
CA LEU A 58 9.85 5.31 9.52
C LEU A 58 10.42 5.66 8.15
N GLU A 59 9.99 6.76 7.54
CA GLU A 59 10.55 7.20 6.25
C GLU A 59 12.05 7.46 6.36
N SER A 60 12.53 7.99 7.49
CA SER A 60 13.96 8.24 7.73
C SER A 60 14.80 6.96 7.90
N VAL A 61 14.14 5.81 8.08
CA VAL A 61 14.77 4.48 8.18
C VAL A 61 14.61 3.69 6.88
N LEU A 62 13.40 3.71 6.30
CA LEU A 62 12.97 2.76 5.26
C LEU A 62 13.09 3.29 3.82
N SER A 63 13.25 4.59 3.61
CA SER A 63 13.34 5.16 2.27
C SER A 63 14.59 4.62 1.54
N ARG A 64 14.41 4.18 0.29
CA ARG A 64 15.52 3.79 -0.59
C ARG A 64 16.13 4.96 -1.36
N THR A 65 15.47 6.12 -1.35
CA THR A 65 15.86 7.31 -2.14
C THR A 65 16.43 8.44 -1.29
N ARG A 66 16.18 8.47 0.01
CA ARG A 66 16.77 9.45 0.94
C ARG A 66 18.14 8.93 1.37
N GLU A 67 19.13 9.81 1.35
CA GLU A 67 20.47 9.51 1.89
C GLU A 67 20.39 9.22 3.41
N ASP A 68 21.33 8.45 3.92
CA ASP A 68 21.50 8.11 5.34
C ASP A 68 20.42 7.22 5.98
N THR A 69 19.47 6.68 5.21
CA THR A 69 18.53 5.66 5.71
C THR A 69 19.16 4.27 5.71
N ASP A 70 18.59 3.35 6.46
CA ASP A 70 19.08 1.96 6.51
C ASP A 70 19.03 1.29 5.14
N ILE A 71 17.90 1.40 4.44
CA ILE A 71 17.71 0.77 3.13
C ILE A 71 18.61 1.40 2.06
N ALA A 72 18.81 2.73 2.09
CA ALA A 72 19.72 3.38 1.15
C ALA A 72 21.19 2.95 1.40
N LYS A 73 21.61 2.84 2.65
CA LYS A 73 22.96 2.32 3.03
C LYS A 73 23.13 0.88 2.57
N LEU A 74 22.16 0.02 2.83
CA LEU A 74 22.19 -1.37 2.40
C LEU A 74 22.27 -1.47 0.87
N ASN A 75 21.48 -0.70 0.14
CA ASN A 75 21.48 -0.65 -1.32
C ASN A 75 22.78 -0.11 -1.92
N ALA A 76 23.54 0.70 -1.17
CA ALA A 76 24.81 1.28 -1.59
C ALA A 76 26.03 0.46 -1.17
N ALA A 77 25.84 -0.61 -0.38
CA ALA A 77 26.93 -1.35 0.26
C ALA A 77 27.74 -2.27 -0.68
N ASP A 78 27.23 -2.52 -1.90
CA ASP A 78 27.91 -3.31 -2.97
C ASP A 78 28.53 -4.62 -2.46
N GLY A 79 27.75 -5.42 -1.74
CA GLY A 79 28.18 -6.71 -1.18
C GLY A 79 28.80 -6.63 0.23
N ALA A 80 28.94 -5.46 0.83
CA ALA A 80 29.34 -5.35 2.23
C ALA A 80 28.15 -5.59 3.18
N GLU A 81 28.45 -6.16 4.37
CA GLU A 81 27.45 -6.33 5.43
C GLU A 81 27.09 -4.99 6.06
N VAL A 82 25.80 -4.74 6.27
CA VAL A 82 25.24 -3.55 6.91
C VAL A 82 24.35 -3.98 8.06
N THR A 83 24.60 -3.47 9.26
CA THR A 83 23.69 -3.61 10.40
C THR A 83 22.63 -2.54 10.30
N LEU A 84 21.37 -2.96 10.24
CA LEU A 84 20.20 -2.09 10.21
C LEU A 84 19.74 -1.75 11.64
N SER A 85 18.90 -0.74 11.78
CA SER A 85 18.14 -0.51 13.01
C SER A 85 17.15 -1.65 13.26
N ASP A 86 16.64 -1.77 14.48
CA ASP A 86 15.64 -2.78 14.86
C ASP A 86 14.42 -2.72 13.92
N GLU A 87 13.94 -1.50 13.57
CA GLU A 87 12.80 -1.30 12.67
C GLU A 87 13.13 -1.68 11.22
N GLY A 88 14.31 -1.30 10.73
CA GLY A 88 14.76 -1.65 9.37
C GLY A 88 14.93 -3.15 9.21
N ALA A 89 15.59 -3.82 10.16
CA ALA A 89 15.80 -5.26 10.16
C ALA A 89 14.48 -6.02 10.24
N LYS A 90 13.62 -5.65 11.20
CA LYS A 90 12.31 -6.27 11.39
C LYS A 90 11.44 -6.20 10.13
N LEU A 91 11.34 -5.03 9.48
CA LEU A 91 10.49 -4.90 8.30
C LEU A 91 11.08 -5.61 7.08
N LEU A 92 12.41 -5.60 6.92
CA LEU A 92 13.05 -6.34 5.83
C LEU A 92 12.87 -7.85 6.00
N SER A 93 13.10 -8.40 7.21
CA SER A 93 12.84 -9.82 7.49
C SER A 93 11.39 -10.20 7.21
N LEU A 94 10.42 -9.38 7.64
CA LEU A 94 9.00 -9.60 7.35
C LEU A 94 8.69 -9.54 5.85
N ALA A 95 9.34 -8.64 5.11
CA ALA A 95 9.19 -8.55 3.66
C ALA A 95 9.72 -9.81 2.95
N LEU A 96 10.84 -10.39 3.43
CA LEU A 96 11.37 -11.65 2.92
C LEU A 96 10.44 -12.83 3.22
N ASP A 97 9.86 -12.89 4.42
CA ASP A 97 8.88 -13.92 4.80
C ASP A 97 7.63 -13.85 3.91
N LEU A 98 7.10 -12.65 3.65
CA LEU A 98 5.95 -12.44 2.78
C LEU A 98 6.26 -12.76 1.31
N SER A 99 7.50 -12.48 0.86
CA SER A 99 7.97 -12.94 -0.45
C SER A 99 7.94 -14.46 -0.56
N ALA A 100 8.47 -15.16 0.44
CA ALA A 100 8.47 -16.61 0.49
C ALA A 100 7.03 -17.17 0.53
N ALA A 101 6.15 -16.60 1.36
CA ALA A 101 4.74 -17.02 1.49
C ALA A 101 3.96 -16.85 0.18
N THR A 102 4.28 -15.81 -0.61
CA THR A 102 3.65 -15.54 -1.92
C THR A 102 4.38 -16.15 -3.11
N SER A 103 5.38 -17.02 -2.86
CA SER A 103 6.22 -17.64 -3.90
C SER A 103 6.89 -16.63 -4.84
N GLY A 104 7.30 -15.50 -4.27
CA GLY A 104 7.97 -14.40 -4.95
C GLY A 104 7.05 -13.54 -5.81
N ALA A 105 5.72 -13.61 -5.66
CA ALA A 105 4.81 -12.69 -6.33
C ALA A 105 4.87 -11.27 -5.74
N TYR A 106 5.04 -11.15 -4.41
CA TYR A 106 5.60 -9.98 -3.77
C TYR A 106 7.10 -10.20 -3.61
N ASP A 107 7.93 -9.25 -4.02
CA ASP A 107 9.39 -9.36 -3.90
C ASP A 107 10.00 -7.99 -3.56
N PRO A 108 10.60 -7.83 -2.37
CA PRO A 108 11.21 -6.56 -1.96
C PRO A 108 12.51 -6.25 -2.73
N THR A 109 13.00 -7.16 -3.57
CA THR A 109 14.23 -6.98 -4.34
C THR A 109 14.02 -6.39 -5.72
N VAL A 110 12.81 -5.92 -6.05
CA VAL A 110 12.46 -5.34 -7.37
C VAL A 110 13.05 -3.96 -7.64
N ALA A 111 13.79 -3.38 -6.70
CA ALA A 111 14.39 -2.03 -6.86
C ALA A 111 15.20 -1.85 -8.15
N PRO A 112 16.01 -2.83 -8.66
CA PRO A 112 16.68 -2.69 -9.94
C PRO A 112 15.72 -2.50 -11.12
N LEU A 113 14.53 -3.11 -11.08
CA LEU A 113 13.47 -2.90 -12.08
C LEU A 113 12.83 -1.54 -11.92
N THR A 114 12.52 -1.11 -10.68
CA THR A 114 11.99 0.23 -10.39
C THR A 114 12.92 1.31 -10.93
N ASP A 115 14.24 1.19 -10.70
CA ASP A 115 15.26 2.11 -11.20
C ASP A 115 15.33 2.10 -12.73
N LEU A 116 15.28 0.92 -13.35
CA LEU A 116 15.39 0.75 -14.79
C LEU A 116 14.23 1.35 -15.57
N TRP A 117 13.00 1.10 -15.11
CA TRP A 117 11.78 1.63 -15.74
C TRP A 117 11.54 3.10 -15.42
N GLY A 118 11.95 3.57 -14.26
CA GLY A 118 11.85 4.95 -13.80
C GLY A 118 10.43 5.50 -13.74
N ILE A 119 9.41 4.65 -13.55
CA ILE A 119 8.00 5.04 -13.55
C ILE A 119 7.73 6.12 -12.50
N GLY A 120 7.09 7.22 -12.95
CA GLY A 120 6.80 8.37 -12.10
C GLY A 120 7.95 9.37 -11.97
N THR A 121 9.08 9.16 -12.68
CA THR A 121 10.23 10.07 -12.74
C THR A 121 10.40 10.71 -14.11
N ASP A 122 11.29 11.68 -14.23
CA ASP A 122 11.66 12.31 -15.52
C ASP A 122 12.42 11.36 -16.46
N HIS A 123 12.80 10.17 -15.97
CA HIS A 123 13.60 9.18 -16.69
C HIS A 123 12.79 7.95 -17.11
N GLN A 124 11.46 8.00 -16.94
CA GLN A 124 10.59 6.87 -17.31
C GLN A 124 10.76 6.48 -18.78
N LYS A 125 10.88 5.17 -19.02
CA LYS A 125 11.08 4.59 -20.34
C LYS A 125 10.56 3.17 -20.42
N VAL A 126 10.35 2.67 -21.63
CA VAL A 126 10.27 1.23 -21.87
C VAL A 126 11.68 0.71 -22.12
N PRO A 127 12.28 -0.09 -21.23
CA PRO A 127 13.63 -0.60 -21.40
C PRO A 127 13.70 -1.64 -22.54
N SER A 128 14.89 -1.84 -23.10
CA SER A 128 15.15 -2.96 -24.01
C SER A 128 15.11 -4.30 -23.26
N GLN A 129 14.82 -5.40 -23.96
CA GLN A 129 14.81 -6.73 -23.35
C GLN A 129 16.16 -7.06 -22.69
N SER A 130 17.29 -6.67 -23.29
CA SER A 130 18.62 -6.91 -22.72
C SER A 130 18.87 -6.14 -21.40
N GLU A 131 18.29 -4.93 -21.23
CA GLU A 131 18.36 -4.20 -19.98
C GLU A 131 17.51 -4.89 -18.90
N ILE A 132 16.31 -5.36 -19.27
CA ILE A 132 15.42 -6.12 -18.37
C ILE A 132 16.08 -7.42 -17.93
N ASP A 133 16.63 -8.20 -18.90
CA ASP A 133 17.31 -9.46 -18.61
C ASP A 133 18.52 -9.27 -17.68
N ALA A 134 19.25 -8.15 -17.82
CA ALA A 134 20.35 -7.80 -16.94
C ALA A 134 19.87 -7.45 -15.52
N ALA A 135 18.81 -6.66 -15.38
CA ALA A 135 18.23 -6.30 -14.08
C ALA A 135 17.67 -7.54 -13.35
N LEU A 136 17.04 -8.46 -14.07
CA LEU A 136 16.51 -9.71 -13.51
C LEU A 136 17.58 -10.61 -12.88
N GLN A 137 18.87 -10.49 -13.27
CA GLN A 137 19.95 -11.25 -12.63
C GLN A 137 20.21 -10.85 -11.18
N THR A 138 19.68 -9.70 -10.75
CA THR A 138 19.87 -9.14 -9.39
C THR A 138 18.56 -9.06 -8.60
N VAL A 139 17.46 -9.58 -9.15
CA VAL A 139 16.14 -9.66 -8.51
C VAL A 139 15.94 -11.07 -7.96
N GLY A 140 15.39 -11.15 -6.76
CA GLY A 140 15.07 -12.38 -6.06
C GLY A 140 15.67 -12.43 -4.65
N THR A 141 14.90 -12.92 -3.70
CA THR A 141 15.31 -12.97 -2.27
C THR A 141 16.51 -13.87 -2.01
N ALA A 142 16.90 -14.72 -2.95
CA ALA A 142 18.12 -15.51 -2.88
C ALA A 142 19.41 -14.65 -2.85
N HIS A 143 19.34 -13.40 -3.29
CA HIS A 143 20.44 -12.42 -3.26
C HIS A 143 20.52 -11.63 -1.94
N VAL A 144 19.66 -11.93 -0.97
CA VAL A 144 19.64 -11.27 0.34
C VAL A 144 20.10 -12.25 1.40
N HIS A 145 21.15 -11.90 2.14
CA HIS A 145 21.70 -12.72 3.19
C HIS A 145 21.48 -12.03 4.53
N GLU A 146 20.71 -12.68 5.42
CA GLU A 146 20.34 -12.21 6.74
C GLU A 146 21.16 -12.91 7.82
N ASN A 147 21.68 -12.12 8.77
CA ASN A 147 22.40 -12.60 9.95
C ASN A 147 22.00 -11.75 11.17
N GLY A 148 20.84 -12.04 11.78
CA GLY A 148 20.23 -11.18 12.79
C GLY A 148 19.87 -9.81 12.18
N ASP A 149 20.35 -8.72 12.77
CA ASP A 149 20.09 -7.36 12.29
C ASP A 149 21.06 -6.92 11.17
N ALA A 150 21.99 -7.78 10.78
CA ALA A 150 22.95 -7.54 9.72
C ALA A 150 22.50 -8.18 8.40
N PHE A 151 22.57 -7.43 7.32
CA PHE A 151 22.18 -7.87 5.98
C PHE A 151 23.29 -7.62 4.98
N THR A 152 23.39 -8.53 4.01
CA THR A 152 24.26 -8.38 2.85
C THR A 152 23.44 -8.62 1.59
N LEU A 153 23.61 -7.77 0.58
CA LEU A 153 23.05 -7.98 -0.75
C LEU A 153 24.16 -8.44 -1.70
N ASP A 154 23.84 -9.37 -2.59
CA ASP A 154 24.75 -9.68 -3.70
C ASP A 154 24.96 -8.41 -4.56
N PRO A 155 26.14 -8.24 -5.20
CA PRO A 155 26.43 -7.04 -6.00
C PRO A 155 25.37 -6.78 -7.07
N GLY A 156 24.86 -5.53 -7.10
CA GLY A 156 23.81 -5.09 -8.01
C GLY A 156 22.36 -5.32 -7.51
N SER A 157 22.17 -6.17 -6.49
CA SER A 157 20.85 -6.35 -5.86
C SER A 157 20.51 -5.15 -4.98
N LYS A 158 19.21 -4.80 -4.90
CA LYS A 158 18.70 -3.68 -4.12
C LYS A 158 17.33 -3.99 -3.54
N ILE A 159 17.03 -3.38 -2.41
CA ILE A 159 15.75 -3.48 -1.69
C ILE A 159 14.86 -2.27 -1.96
N ASP A 160 13.57 -2.54 -2.12
CA ASP A 160 12.49 -1.55 -2.13
C ASP A 160 11.35 -2.05 -1.21
N LEU A 161 11.11 -1.33 -0.14
CA LEU A 161 10.06 -1.65 0.84
C LEU A 161 8.74 -0.88 0.57
N GLY A 162 8.62 -0.19 -0.58
CA GLY A 162 7.44 0.61 -0.90
C GLY A 162 6.11 -0.14 -0.92
N GLY A 163 6.14 -1.46 -1.16
CA GLY A 163 4.95 -2.32 -1.15
C GLY A 163 4.59 -2.92 0.22
N ILE A 164 5.21 -2.44 1.32
CA ILE A 164 4.92 -2.93 2.69
C ILE A 164 5.02 -1.81 3.74
N ALA A 165 5.81 -0.77 3.46
CA ALA A 165 6.13 0.26 4.45
C ALA A 165 4.93 1.11 4.87
N LYS A 166 3.98 1.38 3.96
CA LYS A 166 2.76 2.13 4.29
C LYS A 166 1.81 1.31 5.18
N GLY A 167 1.70 0.02 4.91
CA GLY A 167 0.97 -0.92 5.76
C GLY A 167 1.56 -0.97 7.17
N TYR A 168 2.89 -1.03 7.27
CA TYR A 168 3.58 -1.02 8.57
C TYR A 168 3.37 0.28 9.34
N ALA A 169 3.45 1.43 8.65
CA ALA A 169 3.14 2.71 9.25
C ALA A 169 1.68 2.80 9.74
N ALA A 170 0.73 2.23 8.97
CA ALA A 170 -0.67 2.20 9.37
C ALA A 170 -0.90 1.33 10.63
N ASP A 171 -0.24 0.17 10.75
CA ASP A 171 -0.31 -0.66 11.95
C ASP A 171 0.22 0.07 13.18
N LEU A 172 1.39 0.74 13.10
CA LEU A 172 1.95 1.51 14.22
C LEU A 172 1.04 2.69 14.63
N CYS A 173 0.52 3.42 13.65
CA CYS A 173 -0.43 4.50 13.95
C CYS A 173 -1.75 3.97 14.54
N ALA A 174 -2.24 2.83 14.07
CA ALA A 174 -3.41 2.18 14.64
C ALA A 174 -3.17 1.77 16.10
N ASP A 175 -1.98 1.27 16.42
CA ASP A 175 -1.60 0.92 17.80
C ASP A 175 -1.51 2.15 18.71
N ILE A 176 -1.03 3.31 18.21
CA ILE A 176 -1.07 4.58 18.94
C ILE A 176 -2.50 4.96 19.31
N LEU A 177 -3.44 4.93 18.33
CA LEU A 177 -4.83 5.29 18.56
C LEU A 177 -5.53 4.29 19.50
N LYS A 178 -5.37 2.99 19.29
CA LYS A 178 -5.93 1.92 20.13
C LYS A 178 -5.43 2.01 21.57
N SER A 179 -4.14 2.29 21.77
CA SER A 179 -3.55 2.46 23.10
C SER A 179 -4.12 3.65 23.88
N ALA A 180 -4.63 4.65 23.15
CA ALA A 180 -5.30 5.83 23.71
C ALA A 180 -6.83 5.70 23.78
N ASP A 181 -7.39 4.52 23.47
CA ASP A 181 -8.84 4.27 23.35
C ASP A 181 -9.54 5.32 22.45
N ALA A 182 -8.90 5.62 21.32
CA ALA A 182 -9.33 6.64 20.36
C ALA A 182 -9.77 6.00 19.03
N ASP A 183 -10.98 6.37 18.60
CA ASP A 183 -11.45 6.04 17.26
C ASP A 183 -10.76 6.94 16.21
N GLY A 184 -10.52 6.42 15.00
CA GLY A 184 -9.89 7.22 13.96
C GLY A 184 -9.87 6.56 12.59
N LEU A 185 -9.49 7.36 11.59
CA LEU A 185 -9.28 6.90 10.22
C LEU A 185 -7.92 7.36 9.74
N LEU A 186 -7.08 6.40 9.39
CA LEU A 186 -5.77 6.62 8.81
C LEU A 186 -5.88 6.40 7.30
N VAL A 187 -5.51 7.38 6.49
CA VAL A 187 -5.49 7.29 5.01
C VAL A 187 -4.07 7.57 4.57
N LEU A 188 -3.32 6.52 4.25
CA LEU A 188 -1.91 6.57 3.89
C LEU A 188 -1.73 6.17 2.41
N GLY A 189 -2.21 7.03 1.50
CA GLY A 189 -2.32 6.69 0.08
C GLY A 189 -3.36 5.59 -0.14
N GLY A 190 -2.97 4.47 -0.78
CA GLY A 190 -3.84 3.30 -0.99
C GLY A 190 -4.11 2.45 0.26
N ASN A 191 -3.49 2.77 1.40
CA ASN A 191 -3.65 2.05 2.67
C ASN A 191 -4.59 2.85 3.59
N ILE A 192 -5.76 2.29 3.91
CA ILE A 192 -6.71 2.89 4.84
C ILE A 192 -6.85 1.97 6.04
N TYR A 193 -6.66 2.51 7.26
CA TYR A 193 -6.93 1.77 8.50
C TYR A 193 -8.08 2.45 9.27
N ALA A 194 -9.15 1.71 9.49
CA ALA A 194 -10.29 2.12 10.30
C ALA A 194 -10.07 1.65 11.75
N VAL A 195 -9.71 2.56 12.65
CA VAL A 195 -9.54 2.27 14.08
C VAL A 195 -10.84 2.55 14.79
N GLY A 196 -11.35 1.56 15.54
CA GLY A 196 -12.62 1.65 16.24
C GLY A 196 -13.78 2.02 15.31
N THR A 197 -14.69 2.88 15.74
CA THR A 197 -15.92 3.22 15.05
C THR A 197 -16.03 4.70 14.68
N ASN A 198 -16.84 5.00 13.67
CA ASN A 198 -17.25 6.37 13.35
C ASN A 198 -18.54 6.69 14.11
N GLU A 199 -18.42 7.25 15.32
CA GLU A 199 -19.55 7.58 16.19
C GLU A 199 -20.48 6.38 16.47
N GLY A 200 -19.89 5.20 16.74
CA GLY A 200 -20.61 3.96 17.06
C GLY A 200 -21.11 3.19 15.84
N LYS A 201 -20.65 3.53 14.62
CA LYS A 201 -20.93 2.81 13.38
C LYS A 201 -19.63 2.39 12.72
N ASP A 202 -19.69 1.35 11.91
CA ASP A 202 -18.56 0.97 11.06
C ASP A 202 -18.17 2.12 10.12
N TRP A 203 -16.88 2.23 9.83
CA TRP A 203 -16.36 3.11 8.80
C TRP A 203 -16.73 2.58 7.43
N ASN A 204 -17.28 3.43 6.57
CA ASN A 204 -17.62 3.07 5.19
C ASN A 204 -16.49 3.52 4.26
N ILE A 205 -15.71 2.55 3.75
CA ILE A 205 -14.54 2.79 2.91
C ILE A 205 -14.90 2.45 1.47
N GLY A 206 -14.75 3.43 0.57
CA GLY A 206 -15.00 3.27 -0.86
C GLY A 206 -13.85 2.52 -1.56
N ILE A 207 -14.21 1.64 -2.49
CA ILE A 207 -13.28 1.03 -3.45
C ILE A 207 -13.37 1.84 -4.74
N ALA A 208 -12.26 2.47 -5.12
CA ALA A 208 -12.20 3.40 -6.24
C ALA A 208 -12.54 2.73 -7.58
N ASP A 209 -13.15 3.51 -8.48
CA ASP A 209 -13.27 3.16 -9.88
C ASP A 209 -11.88 3.30 -10.56
N PRO A 210 -11.30 2.22 -11.11
CA PRO A 210 -10.02 2.30 -11.81
C PRO A 210 -9.99 3.21 -13.04
N ASP A 211 -11.15 3.56 -13.59
CA ASP A 211 -11.28 4.47 -14.73
C ASP A 211 -11.47 5.93 -14.29
N ASP A 212 -11.99 6.16 -13.07
CA ASP A 212 -12.13 7.47 -12.44
C ASP A 212 -11.94 7.36 -10.92
N SER A 213 -10.71 7.50 -10.47
CA SER A 213 -10.35 7.33 -9.05
C SER A 213 -10.99 8.33 -8.08
N ALA A 214 -11.67 9.36 -8.59
CA ALA A 214 -12.48 10.26 -7.77
C ALA A 214 -13.86 9.69 -7.41
N ASP A 215 -14.24 8.58 -8.02
CA ASP A 215 -15.51 7.89 -7.81
C ASP A 215 -15.28 6.45 -7.31
N THR A 216 -16.36 5.77 -6.91
CA THR A 216 -16.29 4.42 -6.33
C THR A 216 -17.22 3.45 -7.05
N ILE A 217 -16.84 2.17 -7.08
CA ILE A 217 -17.62 1.07 -7.65
C ILE A 217 -18.14 0.11 -6.59
N ALA A 218 -17.61 0.20 -5.38
CA ALA A 218 -18.04 -0.60 -4.23
C ALA A 218 -17.65 0.11 -2.94
N ALA A 219 -18.15 -0.39 -1.82
CA ALA A 219 -17.74 0.05 -0.49
C ALA A 219 -17.70 -1.15 0.47
N VAL A 220 -16.87 -1.04 1.51
CA VAL A 220 -16.81 -1.96 2.65
C VAL A 220 -17.07 -1.21 3.94
N ALA A 221 -17.93 -1.75 4.82
CA ALA A 221 -18.12 -1.22 6.16
C ALA A 221 -17.29 -2.05 7.12
N VAL A 222 -16.36 -1.38 7.84
CA VAL A 222 -15.32 -2.00 8.65
C VAL A 222 -15.05 -1.23 9.95
N HIS A 223 -14.56 -1.94 10.97
CA HIS A 223 -13.95 -1.36 12.18
C HIS A 223 -12.74 -2.22 12.56
N ASP A 224 -11.72 -1.60 13.13
CA ASP A 224 -10.45 -2.25 13.53
C ASP A 224 -9.79 -3.08 12.42
N LEU A 225 -9.99 -2.66 11.17
CA LEU A 225 -9.47 -3.32 9.98
C LEU A 225 -8.82 -2.31 9.04
N SER A 226 -7.83 -2.81 8.32
CA SER A 226 -7.21 -2.14 7.18
C SER A 226 -7.90 -2.53 5.88
N VAL A 227 -8.03 -1.58 4.98
CA VAL A 227 -8.51 -1.73 3.60
C VAL A 227 -7.41 -1.19 2.70
N VAL A 228 -6.66 -2.08 2.08
CA VAL A 228 -5.49 -1.74 1.27
C VAL A 228 -5.74 -2.07 -0.18
N THR A 229 -5.42 -1.14 -1.07
CA THR A 229 -5.62 -1.31 -2.52
C THR A 229 -4.32 -1.07 -3.28
N SER A 230 -3.99 -1.99 -4.19
CA SER A 230 -3.01 -1.80 -5.26
C SER A 230 -3.72 -1.75 -6.61
N GLY A 231 -3.36 -0.77 -7.46
CA GLY A 231 -3.98 -0.59 -8.77
C GLY A 231 -3.01 -0.10 -9.84
N ASP A 232 -3.33 -0.40 -11.11
CA ASP A 232 -2.55 -0.02 -12.30
C ASP A 232 -2.67 1.46 -12.66
N TYR A 233 -3.54 2.20 -11.97
CA TYR A 233 -3.88 3.59 -12.23
C TYR A 233 -3.20 4.59 -11.27
N GLU A 234 -2.46 4.12 -10.28
CA GLU A 234 -1.83 5.00 -9.28
C GLU A 234 -0.55 5.65 -9.81
N ARG A 235 0.39 4.85 -10.31
CA ARG A 235 1.66 5.30 -10.88
C ARG A 235 1.90 4.57 -12.20
N TYR A 236 1.79 5.27 -13.32
CA TYR A 236 1.97 4.70 -14.65
C TYR A 236 2.37 5.77 -15.66
N PHE A 237 2.85 5.32 -16.81
CA PHE A 237 2.90 6.11 -18.03
C PHE A 237 2.33 5.32 -19.19
N GLU A 238 1.98 6.02 -20.27
CA GLU A 238 1.49 5.39 -21.49
C GLU A 238 2.44 5.67 -22.64
N GLN A 239 2.78 4.63 -23.40
CA GLN A 239 3.57 4.71 -24.62
C GLN A 239 2.98 3.76 -25.66
N ASP A 240 2.76 4.27 -26.88
CA ASP A 240 2.21 3.51 -28.02
C ASP A 240 0.87 2.81 -27.69
N GLY A 241 0.05 3.43 -26.84
CA GLY A 241 -1.26 2.89 -26.42
C GLY A 241 -1.18 1.78 -25.37
N VAL A 242 -0.01 1.50 -24.83
CA VAL A 242 0.21 0.53 -23.73
C VAL A 242 0.48 1.29 -22.44
N ARG A 243 -0.20 0.88 -21.36
CA ARG A 243 0.03 1.38 -20.00
C ARG A 243 1.11 0.56 -19.31
N TYR A 244 2.10 1.25 -18.75
CA TYR A 244 3.19 0.69 -17.96
C TYR A 244 3.09 1.23 -16.54
N HIS A 245 2.67 0.40 -15.60
CA HIS A 245 2.49 0.76 -14.19
C HIS A 245 3.62 0.20 -13.30
N HIS A 246 3.72 0.69 -12.08
CA HIS A 246 4.81 0.42 -11.14
C HIS A 246 4.79 -0.96 -10.46
N ILE A 247 3.75 -1.76 -10.65
CA ILE A 247 3.66 -3.11 -10.05
C ILE A 247 4.33 -4.09 -11.02
N PHE A 248 5.58 -4.46 -10.71
CA PHE A 248 6.36 -5.36 -11.58
C PHE A 248 6.09 -6.83 -11.26
N ASP A 249 6.09 -7.66 -12.30
CA ASP A 249 6.24 -9.11 -12.15
C ASP A 249 7.74 -9.44 -12.00
N PRO A 250 8.20 -9.92 -10.83
CA PRO A 250 9.61 -10.21 -10.58
C PRO A 250 10.20 -11.29 -11.48
N LYS A 251 9.35 -12.10 -12.13
CA LYS A 251 9.77 -13.18 -13.03
C LYS A 251 10.03 -12.71 -14.44
N THR A 252 9.29 -11.69 -14.90
CA THR A 252 9.39 -11.19 -16.26
C THR A 252 10.13 -9.86 -16.37
N GLY A 253 10.19 -9.09 -15.27
CA GLY A 253 10.76 -7.75 -15.20
C GLY A 253 9.92 -6.67 -15.87
N TYR A 254 8.71 -7.01 -16.34
CA TYR A 254 7.73 -6.08 -16.89
C TYR A 254 6.69 -5.69 -15.81
N PRO A 255 5.99 -4.56 -15.97
CA PRO A 255 4.72 -4.35 -15.30
C PRO A 255 3.80 -5.56 -15.47
N ALA A 256 3.15 -6.01 -14.39
CA ALA A 256 2.35 -7.22 -14.39
C ALA A 256 1.16 -7.11 -15.37
N THR A 257 1.04 -8.05 -16.29
CA THR A 257 -0.08 -8.13 -17.23
C THR A 257 -1.09 -9.18 -16.77
N SER A 258 -1.64 -8.94 -15.58
CA SER A 258 -2.46 -9.91 -14.84
C SER A 258 -3.94 -9.91 -15.23
N GLY A 259 -4.38 -8.97 -16.08
CA GLY A 259 -5.79 -8.75 -16.40
C GLY A 259 -6.56 -8.03 -15.29
N LEU A 260 -5.88 -7.61 -14.22
CA LEU A 260 -6.46 -6.85 -13.11
C LEU A 260 -6.24 -5.35 -13.31
N ARG A 261 -7.19 -4.55 -12.81
CA ARG A 261 -7.10 -3.10 -12.63
C ARG A 261 -6.78 -2.75 -11.19
N SER A 262 -7.36 -3.48 -10.22
CA SER A 262 -7.04 -3.34 -8.81
C SER A 262 -7.32 -4.60 -8.01
N VAL A 263 -6.66 -4.68 -6.86
CA VAL A 263 -6.92 -5.65 -5.80
C VAL A 263 -7.00 -4.90 -4.49
N THR A 264 -8.05 -5.15 -3.72
CA THR A 264 -8.21 -4.64 -2.35
C THR A 264 -8.20 -5.80 -1.37
N VAL A 265 -7.37 -5.72 -0.33
CA VAL A 265 -7.31 -6.69 0.78
C VAL A 265 -7.85 -6.04 2.04
N ILE A 266 -8.70 -6.77 2.78
CA ILE A 266 -9.23 -6.36 4.08
C ILE A 266 -8.63 -7.26 5.16
N ASP A 267 -7.86 -6.69 6.09
CA ASP A 267 -7.11 -7.43 7.09
C ASP A 267 -6.94 -6.60 8.37
N ALA A 268 -6.81 -7.25 9.51
CA ALA A 268 -6.44 -6.59 10.77
C ALA A 268 -4.97 -6.17 10.81
N ASN A 269 -4.10 -6.76 9.97
CA ASN A 269 -2.70 -6.42 9.83
C ASN A 269 -2.47 -5.72 8.48
N SER A 270 -2.26 -4.41 8.53
CA SER A 270 -2.09 -3.56 7.33
C SER A 270 -0.77 -3.85 6.61
N THR A 271 0.28 -4.20 7.33
CA THR A 271 1.59 -4.59 6.79
C THR A 271 1.44 -5.79 5.85
N ARG A 272 0.74 -6.83 6.32
CA ARG A 272 0.45 -8.02 5.53
C ARG A 272 -0.45 -7.69 4.34
N ALA A 273 -1.49 -6.89 4.55
CA ALA A 273 -2.41 -6.49 3.49
C ALA A 273 -1.70 -5.74 2.36
N ASP A 274 -0.78 -4.83 2.67
CA ASP A 274 0.00 -4.03 1.69
C ASP A 274 0.80 -4.95 0.76
N ALA A 275 1.60 -5.86 1.31
CA ALA A 275 2.36 -6.83 0.52
C ALA A 275 1.46 -7.79 -0.27
N LEU A 276 0.34 -8.22 0.31
CA LEU A 276 -0.60 -9.13 -0.34
C LEU A 276 -1.29 -8.48 -1.54
N THR A 277 -1.68 -7.20 -1.49
CA THR A 277 -2.30 -6.55 -2.66
C THR A 277 -1.39 -6.56 -3.87
N THR A 278 -0.09 -6.30 -3.68
CA THR A 278 0.94 -6.39 -4.72
C THR A 278 1.07 -7.82 -5.24
N ALA A 279 1.21 -8.81 -4.33
CA ALA A 279 1.33 -10.21 -4.72
C ALA A 279 0.13 -10.71 -5.52
N LEU A 280 -1.08 -10.43 -5.05
CA LEU A 280 -2.33 -10.85 -5.68
C LEU A 280 -2.52 -10.18 -7.05
N PHE A 281 -2.10 -8.92 -7.17
CA PHE A 281 -2.12 -8.22 -8.46
C PHE A 281 -1.18 -8.91 -9.47
N VAL A 282 0.02 -9.30 -9.05
CA VAL A 282 0.98 -10.05 -9.90
C VAL A 282 0.47 -11.45 -10.23
N MET A 283 -0.15 -12.16 -9.28
CA MET A 283 -0.71 -13.49 -9.50
C MET A 283 -1.85 -13.49 -10.53
N GLY A 284 -2.59 -12.39 -10.63
CA GLY A 284 -3.78 -12.27 -11.46
C GLY A 284 -5.04 -12.89 -10.84
N ALA A 285 -6.18 -12.72 -11.52
CA ALA A 285 -7.50 -13.03 -10.98
C ALA A 285 -7.64 -14.48 -10.49
N ASP A 286 -7.35 -15.45 -11.35
CA ASP A 286 -7.60 -16.87 -11.04
C ASP A 286 -6.68 -17.39 -9.93
N LYS A 287 -5.37 -17.16 -10.05
CA LYS A 287 -4.39 -17.63 -9.06
C LYS A 287 -4.49 -16.85 -7.76
N GLY A 288 -4.70 -15.53 -7.85
CA GLY A 288 -4.88 -14.68 -6.67
C GLY A 288 -6.11 -15.07 -5.87
N ARG A 289 -7.24 -15.33 -6.53
CA ARG A 289 -8.45 -15.82 -5.88
C ARG A 289 -8.21 -17.18 -5.21
N ALA A 290 -7.61 -18.14 -5.93
CA ALA A 290 -7.30 -19.46 -5.36
C ALA A 290 -6.39 -19.35 -4.13
N TYR A 291 -5.36 -18.51 -4.20
CA TYR A 291 -4.48 -18.24 -3.06
C TYR A 291 -5.24 -17.65 -1.87
N CYS A 292 -6.13 -16.70 -2.12
CA CYS A 292 -6.95 -16.12 -1.05
C CYS A 292 -7.87 -17.14 -0.39
N GLU A 293 -8.56 -17.98 -1.17
CA GLU A 293 -9.46 -19.03 -0.64
C GLU A 293 -8.69 -20.04 0.20
N GLU A 294 -7.50 -20.45 -0.23
CA GLU A 294 -6.64 -21.39 0.50
C GLU A 294 -6.12 -20.80 1.83
N ASN A 295 -5.84 -19.48 1.84
CA ASN A 295 -5.23 -18.81 3.00
C ASN A 295 -6.23 -17.99 3.83
N GLY A 296 -7.52 -18.03 3.54
CA GLY A 296 -8.58 -17.32 4.27
C GLY A 296 -8.45 -15.79 4.20
N ILE A 297 -8.05 -15.25 3.04
CA ILE A 297 -7.81 -13.81 2.83
C ILE A 297 -9.10 -13.17 2.28
N ALA A 298 -9.53 -12.08 2.90
CA ALA A 298 -10.63 -11.25 2.43
C ALA A 298 -10.11 -10.27 1.37
N ALA A 299 -10.56 -10.43 0.11
CA ALA A 299 -10.11 -9.60 -1.00
C ALA A 299 -11.23 -9.28 -1.99
N VAL A 300 -11.10 -8.13 -2.65
CA VAL A 300 -11.93 -7.68 -3.78
C VAL A 300 -11.01 -7.49 -4.98
N PHE A 301 -11.40 -8.06 -6.12
CA PHE A 301 -10.67 -7.98 -7.38
C PHE A 301 -11.48 -7.23 -8.41
N VAL A 302 -10.84 -6.34 -9.14
CA VAL A 302 -11.43 -5.59 -10.27
C VAL A 302 -10.62 -5.91 -11.51
N THR A 303 -11.27 -6.44 -12.55
CA THR A 303 -10.61 -6.86 -13.79
C THR A 303 -10.68 -5.79 -14.88
N ALA A 304 -9.86 -5.94 -15.92
CA ALA A 304 -9.83 -5.03 -17.07
C ALA A 304 -11.11 -5.08 -17.92
N ASP A 305 -11.85 -6.19 -17.86
CA ASP A 305 -13.17 -6.35 -18.51
C ASP A 305 -14.34 -5.97 -17.58
N LYS A 306 -14.07 -5.18 -16.54
CA LYS A 306 -15.05 -4.64 -15.60
C LYS A 306 -15.81 -5.68 -14.78
N GLN A 307 -15.18 -6.80 -14.48
CA GLN A 307 -15.71 -7.77 -13.51
C GLN A 307 -15.21 -7.39 -12.11
N VAL A 308 -16.11 -7.41 -11.15
CA VAL A 308 -15.78 -7.30 -9.72
C VAL A 308 -16.16 -8.61 -9.05
N PHE A 309 -15.26 -9.18 -8.28
CA PHE A 309 -15.55 -10.35 -7.48
C PHE A 309 -14.84 -10.30 -6.13
N THR A 310 -15.41 -11.02 -5.16
CA THR A 310 -14.89 -11.09 -3.79
C THR A 310 -14.51 -12.52 -3.46
N THR A 311 -13.62 -12.67 -2.48
CA THR A 311 -13.36 -13.97 -1.87
C THR A 311 -14.43 -14.32 -0.84
N SER A 312 -14.58 -15.61 -0.52
CA SER A 312 -15.56 -16.08 0.44
C SER A 312 -15.41 -15.44 1.83
N ARG A 313 -14.18 -15.12 2.21
CA ARG A 313 -13.84 -14.52 3.51
C ARG A 313 -14.41 -13.12 3.73
N ILE A 314 -14.75 -12.38 2.67
CA ILE A 314 -15.34 -11.03 2.77
C ILE A 314 -16.58 -11.02 3.66
N ALA A 315 -17.48 -12.00 3.49
CA ALA A 315 -18.73 -12.06 4.23
C ALA A 315 -18.56 -12.24 5.76
N ASP A 316 -17.39 -12.74 6.19
CA ASP A 316 -17.09 -12.96 7.61
C ASP A 316 -16.45 -11.73 8.29
N VAL A 317 -15.86 -10.81 7.51
CA VAL A 317 -15.04 -9.72 8.06
C VAL A 317 -15.64 -8.34 7.86
N CYS A 318 -16.46 -8.13 6.83
CA CYS A 318 -17.05 -6.82 6.55
C CYS A 318 -18.37 -6.91 5.80
N THR A 319 -19.12 -5.80 5.77
CA THR A 319 -20.25 -5.66 4.85
C THR A 319 -19.77 -5.07 3.54
N PHE A 320 -19.84 -5.85 2.46
CA PHE A 320 -19.51 -5.40 1.11
C PHE A 320 -20.76 -4.92 0.38
N THR A 321 -20.68 -3.77 -0.27
CA THR A 321 -21.76 -3.20 -1.09
C THR A 321 -21.22 -2.84 -2.47
N PHE A 322 -21.75 -3.46 -3.51
CA PHE A 322 -21.43 -3.16 -4.89
C PHE A 322 -22.32 -2.03 -5.41
N THR A 323 -21.74 -1.07 -6.15
CA THR A 323 -22.45 0.11 -6.68
C THR A 323 -22.03 0.45 -8.12
N GLY A 324 -21.30 -0.46 -8.77
CA GLY A 324 -20.65 -0.20 -10.07
C GLY A 324 -21.51 -0.47 -11.31
N GLU A 325 -22.78 -0.89 -11.18
CA GLU A 325 -23.63 -1.27 -12.31
C GLU A 325 -23.79 -0.13 -13.34
N ASP A 326 -24.05 1.08 -12.86
CA ASP A 326 -24.25 2.27 -13.73
C ASP A 326 -22.98 2.67 -14.50
N LYS A 327 -21.81 2.16 -14.08
CA LYS A 327 -20.50 2.37 -14.69
C LYS A 327 -20.07 1.22 -15.60
N GLY A 328 -20.97 0.24 -15.76
CA GLY A 328 -20.77 -0.93 -16.61
C GLY A 328 -19.95 -2.06 -15.95
N TYR A 329 -19.74 -2.01 -14.63
CA TYR A 329 -19.16 -3.12 -13.91
C TYR A 329 -20.22 -4.19 -13.61
N THR A 330 -19.78 -5.44 -13.52
CA THR A 330 -20.61 -6.58 -13.12
C THR A 330 -20.00 -7.25 -11.90
N TYR A 331 -20.86 -7.58 -10.93
CA TYR A 331 -20.44 -8.33 -9.75
C TYR A 331 -20.68 -9.82 -9.94
N ALA A 332 -19.59 -10.60 -9.95
CA ALA A 332 -19.61 -12.05 -10.00
C ALA A 332 -19.44 -12.60 -8.58
N GLN A 333 -20.41 -13.41 -8.13
CA GLN A 333 -20.35 -14.10 -6.83
C GLN A 333 -19.47 -15.33 -6.89
#